data_a086e2a997f200a2a64c7fabad8b2837
#
_entry.id   a086e2a997f200a2a64c7fabad8b2837
#
_cell.length_a   1.000
_cell.length_b   1.000
_cell.length_c   1.000
_cell.angle_alpha   90.00
_cell.angle_beta   90.00
_cell.angle_gamma   90.00
#
_symmetry.space_group_name_H-M   'P 1'
#
loop_
_entity.id
_entity.type
_entity.pdbx_description
1 polymer ?
#
loop_
_entity_poly.entity_id
_entity_poly.type
_entity_poly.pdbx_seq_one_letter_code
_entity_poly.pdbx_strand_id
1 'polypeptide(L)'
;VEGEILTVYKENNSGRPARGNVYSVFFGVAGAILLISTPCLSQNAVKNVREGNKLYQEKKFDGALNKYQDALLDKPASTHVQYDIGTALHKMKKYDKSLEKLNECLTSDDRALQARAYYNLGNTLYRTNKLQESIAAYTEALKLNPDDEDAKYNLEFVRNKIKENADKQNQQQKQNQQQKQQNKNQDQQKKKQEDSKNRDQQHQQQQKQDGQQAGKEKKLTKEEAEQLLNALKENQKKMKKNKVRANGKTRVEKDW
;
A
#
# COMPACT_ATOMS: atom_id res chain seq x y z
N VAL A 1 2.52 -27.88 -28.73
CA VAL A 1 1.76 -28.92 -29.43
C VAL A 1 0.59 -28.23 -30.09
N GLU A 2 0.71 -28.26 -31.37
CA GLU A 2 -0.12 -27.68 -32.43
C GLU A 2 -1.54 -28.24 -32.44
N GLY A 3 -2.44 -27.51 -33.10
CA GLY A 3 -3.75 -27.97 -33.47
C GLY A 3 -4.55 -26.92 -34.23
N GLU A 4 -4.13 -26.68 -35.48
CA GLU A 4 -4.96 -25.99 -36.49
C GLU A 4 -6.24 -26.76 -36.78
N ILE A 5 -7.37 -26.04 -36.96
CA ILE A 5 -8.49 -26.54 -37.77
C ILE A 5 -8.90 -25.46 -38.76
N LEU A 6 -8.42 -25.61 -39.94
CA LEU A 6 -8.91 -25.01 -41.18
C LEU A 6 -10.17 -25.76 -41.61
N THR A 7 -11.29 -25.06 -41.81
CA THR A 7 -12.45 -25.61 -42.50
C THR A 7 -12.68 -24.82 -43.79
N VAL A 8 -12.35 -25.46 -44.87
CA VAL A 8 -12.56 -25.08 -46.28
C VAL A 8 -14.04 -25.19 -46.60
N TYR A 9 -14.66 -24.13 -47.10
CA TYR A 9 -15.94 -24.23 -47.79
C TYR A 9 -15.70 -24.25 -49.31
N LYS A 10 -16.09 -25.39 -49.85
CA LYS A 10 -16.00 -25.76 -51.26
C LYS A 10 -17.22 -25.20 -52.02
N GLU A 11 -16.97 -24.43 -53.05
CA GLU A 11 -17.94 -24.01 -54.04
C GLU A 11 -18.50 -25.22 -54.78
N ASN A 12 -19.79 -25.24 -55.00
CA ASN A 12 -20.38 -26.04 -56.06
C ASN A 12 -21.28 -25.15 -56.96
N ASN A 13 -20.79 -24.99 -58.14
CA ASN A 13 -21.41 -24.35 -59.28
C ASN A 13 -22.11 -25.46 -60.11
N SER A 14 -23.38 -25.32 -60.38
CA SER A 14 -23.96 -25.83 -61.64
C SER A 14 -25.45 -25.51 -61.77
N GLY A 15 -25.85 -24.96 -62.88
CA GLY A 15 -27.18 -25.08 -63.41
C GLY A 15 -27.93 -23.77 -63.77
N ARG A 16 -27.69 -23.18 -64.94
CA ARG A 16 -28.73 -22.42 -65.66
C ARG A 16 -29.63 -23.42 -66.40
N PRO A 17 -30.93 -23.08 -66.59
CA PRO A 17 -31.23 -22.19 -67.71
C PRO A 17 -32.53 -21.35 -67.62
N ALA A 18 -32.53 -20.31 -68.47
CA ALA A 18 -33.58 -19.78 -69.36
C ALA A 18 -34.84 -19.06 -68.84
N ARG A 19 -34.83 -17.81 -69.18
CA ARG A 19 -35.89 -16.99 -69.81
C ARG A 19 -37.33 -17.03 -69.28
N GLY A 20 -37.73 -15.86 -68.73
CA GLY A 20 -39.11 -15.44 -68.58
C GLY A 20 -39.13 -13.96 -68.23
N ASN A 21 -39.39 -13.14 -69.30
CA ASN A 21 -39.67 -11.72 -69.20
C ASN A 21 -41.05 -11.53 -68.53
N VAL A 22 -41.06 -10.99 -67.32
CA VAL A 22 -42.31 -10.37 -66.81
C VAL A 22 -41.88 -9.04 -66.18
N TYR A 23 -42.21 -7.99 -66.92
CA TYR A 23 -42.16 -6.62 -66.42
C TYR A 23 -43.21 -6.48 -65.33
N SER A 24 -42.86 -6.67 -64.08
CA SER A 24 -43.67 -6.25 -62.97
C SER A 24 -43.09 -4.94 -62.44
N VAL A 25 -43.77 -3.87 -62.83
CA VAL A 25 -43.52 -2.53 -62.29
C VAL A 25 -44.05 -2.50 -60.88
N PHE A 26 -43.21 -2.88 -59.92
CA PHE A 26 -43.47 -2.50 -58.56
C PHE A 26 -42.74 -1.18 -58.30
N PHE A 27 -43.48 -0.11 -58.33
CA PHE A 27 -43.17 1.13 -57.68
C PHE A 27 -43.09 0.80 -56.17
N GLY A 28 -41.95 0.33 -55.73
CA GLY A 28 -41.59 0.25 -54.32
C GLY A 28 -41.54 1.68 -53.81
N VAL A 29 -42.48 2.03 -52.98
CA VAL A 29 -42.41 3.18 -52.09
C VAL A 29 -41.10 3.01 -51.30
N ALA A 30 -40.04 3.65 -51.78
CA ALA A 30 -38.86 3.89 -51.00
C ALA A 30 -39.29 4.74 -49.83
N GLY A 31 -39.70 4.08 -48.76
CA GLY A 31 -39.86 4.71 -47.46
C GLY A 31 -38.53 5.34 -47.10
N ALA A 32 -38.43 6.63 -47.37
CA ALA A 32 -37.41 7.45 -46.73
C ALA A 32 -37.65 7.32 -45.24
N ILE A 33 -36.98 6.34 -44.60
CA ILE A 33 -36.74 6.36 -43.16
C ILE A 33 -35.85 7.58 -42.97
N LEU A 34 -36.48 8.73 -42.80
CA LEU A 34 -35.88 9.89 -42.20
C LEU A 34 -35.36 9.39 -40.85
N LEU A 35 -34.04 9.10 -40.82
CA LEU A 35 -33.28 9.07 -39.59
C LEU A 35 -33.41 10.48 -38.99
N ILE A 36 -34.53 10.70 -38.31
CA ILE A 36 -34.65 11.81 -37.37
C ILE A 36 -33.65 11.43 -36.30
N SER A 37 -32.36 11.73 -36.56
CA SER A 37 -31.35 11.77 -35.55
C SER A 37 -31.82 12.78 -34.51
N THR A 38 -32.41 12.25 -33.46
CA THR A 38 -33.00 13.03 -32.39
C THR A 38 -31.87 13.79 -31.66
N PRO A 39 -31.71 15.11 -31.90
CA PRO A 39 -30.77 15.92 -31.11
C PRO A 39 -31.22 16.03 -29.65
N CYS A 40 -32.40 15.50 -29.32
CA CYS A 40 -33.03 15.58 -28.02
C CYS A 40 -32.25 14.79 -26.92
N LEU A 41 -31.68 13.64 -27.26
CA LEU A 41 -30.89 12.83 -26.28
C LEU A 41 -29.65 13.57 -25.79
N SER A 42 -28.96 14.29 -26.68
CA SER A 42 -27.74 15.06 -26.30
C SER A 42 -28.05 16.22 -25.35
N GLN A 43 -29.22 16.85 -25.46
CA GLN A 43 -29.65 17.95 -24.59
C GLN A 43 -29.97 17.47 -23.17
N ASN A 44 -30.55 16.28 -23.02
CA ASN A 44 -30.83 15.69 -21.71
C ASN A 44 -29.56 15.34 -20.96
N ALA A 45 -28.55 14.74 -21.62
CA ALA A 45 -27.28 14.46 -21.01
C ALA A 45 -26.59 15.73 -20.46
N VAL A 46 -26.53 16.80 -21.27
CA VAL A 46 -25.93 18.09 -20.85
C VAL A 46 -26.69 18.71 -19.67
N LYS A 47 -28.03 18.64 -19.69
CA LYS A 47 -28.88 19.13 -18.59
C LYS A 47 -28.58 18.35 -17.31
N ASN A 48 -28.57 17.02 -17.40
CA ASN A 48 -28.28 16.14 -16.25
C ASN A 48 -26.89 16.39 -15.67
N VAL A 49 -25.84 16.53 -16.50
CA VAL A 49 -24.49 16.89 -16.02
C VAL A 49 -24.50 18.23 -15.30
N ARG A 50 -25.18 19.25 -15.83
CA ARG A 50 -25.27 20.57 -15.19
C ARG A 50 -25.99 20.51 -13.84
N GLU A 51 -27.07 19.78 -13.74
CA GLU A 51 -27.79 19.55 -12.48
C GLU A 51 -26.92 18.77 -11.49
N GLY A 52 -26.23 17.74 -11.97
CA GLY A 52 -25.28 16.96 -11.18
C GLY A 52 -24.16 17.84 -10.60
N ASN A 53 -23.56 18.71 -11.42
CA ASN A 53 -22.52 19.64 -10.99
C ASN A 53 -23.03 20.62 -9.92
N LYS A 54 -24.26 21.13 -10.08
CA LYS A 54 -24.89 21.97 -9.06
C LYS A 54 -25.05 21.23 -7.73
N LEU A 55 -25.60 20.00 -7.77
CA LEU A 55 -25.77 19.18 -6.58
C LEU A 55 -24.41 18.82 -5.94
N TYR A 56 -23.39 18.57 -6.74
CA TYR A 56 -22.03 18.30 -6.26
C TYR A 56 -21.45 19.52 -5.50
N GLN A 57 -21.63 20.73 -6.03
CA GLN A 57 -21.21 21.97 -5.35
C GLN A 57 -21.97 22.17 -4.02
N GLU A 58 -23.25 21.80 -3.99
CA GLU A 58 -24.09 21.81 -2.79
C GLU A 58 -23.73 20.66 -1.81
N LYS A 59 -22.71 19.85 -2.12
CA LYS A 59 -22.27 18.66 -1.35
C LYS A 59 -23.34 17.54 -1.26
N LYS A 60 -24.35 17.60 -2.12
CA LYS A 60 -25.40 16.57 -2.28
C LYS A 60 -24.92 15.47 -3.22
N PHE A 61 -23.89 14.73 -2.80
CA PHE A 61 -23.15 13.82 -3.68
C PHE A 61 -23.98 12.65 -4.20
N ASP A 62 -24.93 12.13 -3.41
CA ASP A 62 -25.85 11.08 -3.88
C ASP A 62 -26.76 11.59 -5.01
N GLY A 63 -27.32 12.80 -4.88
CA GLY A 63 -28.11 13.44 -5.92
C GLY A 63 -27.29 13.74 -7.17
N ALA A 64 -26.04 14.20 -7.00
CA ALA A 64 -25.12 14.43 -8.11
C ALA A 64 -24.83 13.12 -8.86
N LEU A 65 -24.54 12.04 -8.12
CA LEU A 65 -24.29 10.71 -8.69
C LEU A 65 -25.47 10.23 -9.54
N ASN A 66 -26.70 10.35 -9.04
CA ASN A 66 -27.89 9.96 -9.80
C ASN A 66 -28.00 10.75 -11.12
N LYS A 67 -27.77 12.07 -11.07
CA LYS A 67 -27.81 12.92 -12.27
C LYS A 67 -26.72 12.58 -13.28
N TYR A 68 -25.52 12.25 -12.82
CA TYR A 68 -24.46 11.78 -13.71
C TYR A 68 -24.79 10.40 -14.31
N GLN A 69 -25.41 9.51 -13.54
CA GLN A 69 -25.89 8.22 -14.07
C GLN A 69 -26.98 8.40 -15.12
N ASP A 70 -27.94 9.31 -14.88
CA ASP A 70 -28.95 9.68 -15.90
C ASP A 70 -28.27 10.20 -17.17
N ALA A 71 -27.19 10.99 -17.05
CA ALA A 71 -26.45 11.48 -18.21
C ALA A 71 -25.75 10.36 -19.00
N LEU A 72 -25.31 9.30 -18.33
CA LEU A 72 -24.71 8.12 -19.00
C LEU A 72 -25.73 7.28 -19.75
N LEU A 73 -27.02 7.31 -19.37
CA LEU A 73 -28.06 6.64 -20.18
C LEU A 73 -28.14 7.22 -21.58
N ASP A 74 -27.93 8.53 -21.72
CA ASP A 74 -27.93 9.22 -23.01
C ASP A 74 -26.57 9.15 -23.71
N LYS A 75 -25.46 9.10 -22.96
CA LYS A 75 -24.08 9.06 -23.46
C LYS A 75 -23.22 8.03 -22.68
N PRO A 76 -23.41 6.73 -22.94
CA PRO A 76 -22.77 5.66 -22.14
C PRO A 76 -21.23 5.67 -22.14
N ALA A 77 -20.61 6.17 -23.20
CA ALA A 77 -19.15 6.21 -23.36
C ALA A 77 -18.53 7.55 -22.93
N SER A 78 -19.26 8.43 -22.24
CA SER A 78 -18.73 9.73 -21.85
C SER A 78 -17.72 9.62 -20.70
N THR A 79 -16.44 9.66 -21.02
CA THR A 79 -15.33 9.66 -20.04
C THR A 79 -15.39 10.87 -19.09
N HIS A 80 -15.89 12.02 -19.54
CA HIS A 80 -16.11 13.18 -18.69
C HIS A 80 -17.16 12.92 -17.61
N VAL A 81 -18.28 12.28 -17.97
CA VAL A 81 -19.31 11.94 -16.97
C VAL A 81 -18.82 10.86 -16.02
N GLN A 82 -18.03 9.89 -16.51
CA GLN A 82 -17.39 8.90 -15.66
C GLN A 82 -16.41 9.53 -14.66
N TYR A 83 -15.67 10.56 -15.09
CA TYR A 83 -14.83 11.36 -14.20
C TYR A 83 -15.66 12.04 -13.10
N ASP A 84 -16.78 12.67 -13.45
CA ASP A 84 -17.67 13.32 -12.48
C ASP A 84 -18.24 12.31 -11.47
N ILE A 85 -18.65 11.12 -11.95
CA ILE A 85 -19.07 9.99 -11.09
C ILE A 85 -17.92 9.57 -10.16
N GLY A 86 -16.73 9.38 -10.70
CA GLY A 86 -15.54 8.99 -9.92
C GLY A 86 -15.25 9.98 -8.81
N THR A 87 -15.32 11.28 -9.10
CA THR A 87 -15.11 12.34 -8.10
C THR A 87 -16.23 12.40 -7.05
N ALA A 88 -17.48 12.21 -7.44
CA ALA A 88 -18.60 12.12 -6.51
C ALA A 88 -18.46 10.92 -5.57
N LEU A 89 -18.13 9.75 -6.09
CA LEU A 89 -17.88 8.53 -5.33
C LEU A 89 -16.72 8.71 -4.33
N HIS A 90 -15.65 9.42 -4.72
CA HIS A 90 -14.56 9.77 -3.79
C HIS A 90 -15.09 10.60 -2.60
N LYS A 91 -15.89 11.64 -2.87
CA LYS A 91 -16.48 12.47 -1.80
C LYS A 91 -17.42 11.67 -0.88
N MET A 92 -18.09 10.67 -1.43
CA MET A 92 -18.92 9.71 -0.68
C MET A 92 -18.12 8.64 0.05
N LYS A 93 -16.79 8.66 -0.03
CA LYS A 93 -15.86 7.65 0.51
C LYS A 93 -16.05 6.23 -0.07
N LYS A 94 -16.71 6.11 -1.21
CA LYS A 94 -16.87 4.86 -1.97
C LYS A 94 -15.64 4.65 -2.86
N TYR A 95 -14.49 4.49 -2.22
CA TYR A 95 -13.17 4.59 -2.88
C TYR A 95 -12.95 3.54 -3.97
N ASP A 96 -13.35 2.29 -3.77
CA ASP A 96 -13.14 1.23 -4.78
C ASP A 96 -13.89 1.54 -6.08
N LYS A 97 -15.15 1.97 -5.96
CA LYS A 97 -15.95 2.40 -7.13
C LYS A 97 -15.40 3.68 -7.76
N SER A 98 -14.86 4.59 -6.95
CA SER A 98 -14.20 5.79 -7.45
C SER A 98 -12.98 5.44 -8.29
N LEU A 99 -12.12 4.51 -7.81
CA LEU A 99 -10.94 4.05 -8.56
C LEU A 99 -11.34 3.42 -9.90
N GLU A 100 -12.39 2.59 -9.92
CA GLU A 100 -12.92 1.98 -11.15
C GLU A 100 -13.30 3.07 -12.17
N LYS A 101 -14.13 4.04 -11.77
CA LYS A 101 -14.61 5.09 -12.67
C LYS A 101 -13.53 6.06 -13.13
N LEU A 102 -12.58 6.37 -12.26
CA LEU A 102 -11.43 7.21 -12.63
C LEU A 102 -10.47 6.48 -13.59
N ASN A 103 -10.28 5.17 -13.44
CA ASN A 103 -9.48 4.38 -14.39
C ASN A 103 -10.12 4.33 -15.79
N GLU A 104 -11.45 4.26 -15.90
CA GLU A 104 -12.14 4.34 -17.18
C GLU A 104 -11.82 5.65 -17.94
N CYS A 105 -11.54 6.74 -17.21
CA CYS A 105 -11.18 8.03 -17.81
C CYS A 105 -9.80 8.07 -18.45
N LEU A 106 -8.91 7.13 -18.10
CA LEU A 106 -7.54 7.09 -18.64
C LEU A 106 -7.49 6.67 -20.12
N THR A 107 -8.57 6.11 -20.63
CA THR A 107 -8.71 5.75 -22.05
C THR A 107 -9.16 6.93 -22.93
N SER A 108 -9.41 8.10 -22.33
CA SER A 108 -9.84 9.30 -23.04
C SER A 108 -8.70 9.86 -23.90
N ASP A 109 -9.01 10.40 -25.08
CA ASP A 109 -8.06 11.16 -25.90
C ASP A 109 -7.79 12.58 -25.31
N ASP A 110 -8.61 13.05 -24.37
CA ASP A 110 -8.43 14.32 -23.68
C ASP A 110 -7.33 14.20 -22.60
N ARG A 111 -6.14 14.68 -22.92
CA ARG A 111 -4.99 14.68 -22.00
C ARG A 111 -5.25 15.47 -20.71
N ALA A 112 -6.05 16.53 -20.78
CA ALA A 112 -6.39 17.31 -19.59
C ALA A 112 -7.33 16.53 -18.66
N LEU A 113 -8.25 15.75 -19.23
CA LEU A 113 -9.09 14.83 -18.47
C LEU A 113 -8.26 13.71 -17.85
N GLN A 114 -7.35 13.11 -18.62
CA GLN A 114 -6.43 12.10 -18.09
C GLN A 114 -5.61 12.62 -16.90
N ALA A 115 -5.04 13.85 -17.01
CA ALA A 115 -4.28 14.47 -15.93
C ALA A 115 -5.11 14.60 -14.65
N ARG A 116 -6.34 15.11 -14.78
CA ARG A 116 -7.28 15.24 -13.65
C ARG A 116 -7.70 13.88 -13.07
N ALA A 117 -7.88 12.89 -13.93
CA ALA A 117 -8.22 11.53 -13.50
C ALA A 117 -7.06 10.91 -12.69
N TYR A 118 -5.83 11.03 -13.16
CA TYR A 118 -4.65 10.59 -12.41
C TYR A 118 -4.48 11.33 -11.08
N TYR A 119 -4.70 12.63 -11.04
CA TYR A 119 -4.69 13.40 -9.79
C TYR A 119 -5.71 12.84 -8.78
N ASN A 120 -6.96 12.62 -9.21
CA ASN A 120 -8.01 12.09 -8.34
C ASN A 120 -7.82 10.61 -7.99
N LEU A 121 -7.20 9.82 -8.87
CA LEU A 121 -6.71 8.47 -8.53
C LEU A 121 -5.68 8.54 -7.40
N GLY A 122 -4.71 9.44 -7.49
CA GLY A 122 -3.73 9.68 -6.44
C GLY A 122 -4.38 10.01 -5.10
N ASN A 123 -5.35 10.93 -5.11
CA ASN A 123 -6.13 11.29 -3.92
C ASN A 123 -6.87 10.08 -3.33
N THR A 124 -7.50 9.27 -4.18
CA THR A 124 -8.31 8.12 -3.75
C THR A 124 -7.43 6.99 -3.21
N LEU A 125 -6.31 6.72 -3.87
CA LEU A 125 -5.31 5.75 -3.44
C LEU A 125 -4.68 6.14 -2.09
N TYR A 126 -4.41 7.42 -1.88
CA TYR A 126 -3.96 7.93 -0.59
C TYR A 126 -4.99 7.63 0.52
N ARG A 127 -6.29 7.86 0.26
CA ARG A 127 -7.36 7.58 1.23
C ARG A 127 -7.50 6.10 1.58
N THR A 128 -7.11 5.21 0.69
CA THR A 128 -7.09 3.75 0.91
C THR A 128 -5.74 3.24 1.42
N ASN A 129 -4.83 4.14 1.80
CA ASN A 129 -3.48 3.86 2.29
C ASN A 129 -2.57 3.13 1.28
N LYS A 130 -2.92 3.18 -0.02
CA LYS A 130 -2.11 2.68 -1.13
C LYS A 130 -1.09 3.73 -1.54
N LEU A 131 -0.13 4.02 -0.63
CA LEU A 131 0.73 5.20 -0.74
C LEU A 131 1.66 5.16 -1.96
N GLN A 132 2.18 3.99 -2.34
CA GLN A 132 3.09 3.85 -3.49
C GLN A 132 2.33 4.06 -4.80
N GLU A 133 1.15 3.48 -4.92
CA GLU A 133 0.28 3.68 -6.09
C GLU A 133 -0.19 5.14 -6.19
N SER A 134 -0.44 5.79 -5.05
CA SER A 134 -0.78 7.23 -5.00
C SER A 134 0.36 8.09 -5.57
N ILE A 135 1.63 7.80 -5.22
CA ILE A 135 2.81 8.47 -5.81
C ILE A 135 2.84 8.26 -7.32
N ALA A 136 2.64 7.03 -7.79
CA ALA A 136 2.64 6.73 -9.21
C ALA A 136 1.55 7.54 -9.95
N ALA A 137 0.34 7.58 -9.40
CA ALA A 137 -0.77 8.33 -10.00
C ALA A 137 -0.48 9.85 -10.07
N TYR A 138 0.02 10.48 -9.00
CA TYR A 138 0.41 11.89 -9.06
C TYR A 138 1.56 12.14 -10.04
N THR A 139 2.48 11.21 -10.16
CA THR A 139 3.58 11.32 -11.14
C THR A 139 3.04 11.31 -12.57
N GLU A 140 2.08 10.44 -12.88
CA GLU A 140 1.43 10.43 -14.20
C GLU A 140 0.62 11.71 -14.43
N ALA A 141 -0.10 12.21 -13.43
CA ALA A 141 -0.79 13.51 -13.51
C ALA A 141 0.19 14.64 -13.90
N LEU A 142 1.36 14.69 -13.25
CA LEU A 142 2.38 15.72 -13.51
C LEU A 142 3.11 15.54 -14.85
N LYS A 143 3.21 14.34 -15.40
CA LYS A 143 3.69 14.14 -16.78
C LYS A 143 2.74 14.73 -17.81
N LEU A 144 1.45 14.72 -17.54
CA LEU A 144 0.41 15.26 -18.42
C LEU A 144 0.20 16.76 -18.19
N ASN A 145 0.28 17.21 -16.95
CA ASN A 145 0.18 18.63 -16.53
C ASN A 145 1.30 18.96 -15.53
N PRO A 146 2.47 19.39 -16.00
CA PRO A 146 3.63 19.70 -15.13
C PRO A 146 3.39 20.91 -14.18
N ASP A 147 2.42 21.75 -14.46
CA ASP A 147 2.14 22.96 -13.70
C ASP A 147 1.09 22.78 -12.60
N ASP A 148 0.64 21.55 -12.36
CA ASP A 148 -0.34 21.23 -11.31
C ASP A 148 0.34 21.30 -9.93
N GLU A 149 0.21 22.44 -9.27
CA GLU A 149 0.80 22.68 -7.93
C GLU A 149 0.15 21.79 -6.85
N ASP A 150 -1.14 21.47 -6.98
CA ASP A 150 -1.82 20.57 -6.05
C ASP A 150 -1.29 19.14 -6.18
N ALA A 151 -1.03 18.69 -7.40
CA ALA A 151 -0.42 17.37 -7.62
C ALA A 151 1.02 17.31 -7.10
N LYS A 152 1.83 18.39 -7.29
CA LYS A 152 3.18 18.48 -6.72
C LYS A 152 3.15 18.42 -5.21
N TYR A 153 2.30 19.21 -4.59
CA TYR A 153 2.16 19.25 -3.13
C TYR A 153 1.73 17.87 -2.59
N ASN A 154 0.70 17.25 -3.18
CA ASN A 154 0.19 15.96 -2.73
C ASN A 154 1.22 14.83 -2.93
N LEU A 155 1.98 14.86 -4.03
CA LEU A 155 3.07 13.92 -4.28
C LEU A 155 4.12 13.98 -3.16
N GLU A 156 4.58 15.18 -2.83
CA GLU A 156 5.59 15.38 -1.78
C GLU A 156 5.02 15.02 -0.40
N PHE A 157 3.78 15.39 -0.13
CA PHE A 157 3.10 15.00 1.10
C PHE A 157 3.06 13.48 1.31
N VAL A 158 2.72 12.71 0.26
CA VAL A 158 2.67 11.24 0.35
C VAL A 158 4.07 10.65 0.52
N ARG A 159 5.10 11.20 -0.16
CA ARG A 159 6.50 10.80 0.02
C ARG A 159 6.96 10.98 1.47
N ASN A 160 6.66 12.12 2.05
CA ASN A 160 6.98 12.41 3.44
C ASN A 160 6.23 11.49 4.40
N LYS A 161 4.99 11.13 4.08
CA LYS A 161 4.20 10.18 4.87
C LYS A 161 4.80 8.78 4.89
N ILE A 162 5.30 8.31 3.76
CA ILE A 162 6.01 7.02 3.68
C ILE A 162 7.28 7.05 4.54
N LYS A 163 8.07 8.13 4.43
CA LYS A 163 9.29 8.30 5.23
C LYS A 163 8.97 8.30 6.73
N GLU A 164 7.97 9.07 7.15
CA GLU A 164 7.51 9.10 8.54
C GLU A 164 7.11 7.69 9.06
N ASN A 165 6.38 6.94 8.24
CA ASN A 165 5.97 5.59 8.58
C ASN A 165 7.17 4.64 8.73
N ALA A 166 8.16 4.73 7.83
CA ALA A 166 9.40 3.95 7.91
C ALA A 166 10.22 4.31 9.17
N ASP A 167 10.33 5.58 9.50
CA ASP A 167 11.05 6.05 10.70
C ASP A 167 10.37 5.54 11.99
N LYS A 168 9.04 5.59 12.05
CA LYS A 168 8.26 5.02 13.17
C LYS A 168 8.49 3.51 13.33
N GLN A 169 8.46 2.76 12.24
CA GLN A 169 8.76 1.31 12.27
C GLN A 169 10.17 1.02 12.79
N ASN A 170 11.15 1.79 12.30
CA ASN A 170 12.54 1.65 12.74
C ASN A 170 12.70 1.96 14.24
N GLN A 171 12.01 2.99 14.75
CA GLN A 171 12.01 3.33 16.17
C GLN A 171 11.38 2.21 17.02
N GLN A 172 10.24 1.67 16.59
CA GLN A 172 9.58 0.56 17.28
C GLN A 172 10.46 -0.70 17.30
N GLN A 173 11.12 -1.02 16.18
CA GLN A 173 12.05 -2.15 16.14
C GLN A 173 13.23 -1.97 17.11
N LYS A 174 13.81 -0.77 17.18
CA LYS A 174 14.89 -0.45 18.12
C LYS A 174 14.43 -0.60 19.58
N GLN A 175 13.24 -0.08 19.91
CA GLN A 175 12.66 -0.22 21.26
C GLN A 175 12.42 -1.69 21.63
N ASN A 176 11.85 -2.47 20.71
CA ASN A 176 11.62 -3.89 20.93
C ASN A 176 12.92 -4.69 21.11
N GLN A 177 13.97 -4.33 20.36
CA GLN A 177 15.29 -4.94 20.53
C GLN A 177 15.93 -4.60 21.89
N GLN A 178 15.83 -3.34 22.32
CA GLN A 178 16.33 -2.91 23.63
C GLN A 178 15.58 -3.62 24.77
N GLN A 179 14.26 -3.74 24.66
CA GLN A 179 13.45 -4.44 25.65
C GLN A 179 13.79 -5.93 25.74
N LYS A 180 14.01 -6.59 24.58
CA LYS A 180 14.47 -7.98 24.55
C LYS A 180 15.86 -8.17 25.16
N GLN A 181 16.77 -7.21 24.96
CA GLN A 181 18.09 -7.24 25.59
C GLN A 181 18.00 -7.03 27.11
N GLN A 182 17.18 -6.10 27.58
CA GLN A 182 16.96 -5.89 29.01
C GLN A 182 16.37 -7.13 29.69
N ASN A 183 15.36 -7.75 29.07
CA ASN A 183 14.77 -8.99 29.60
C ASN A 183 15.79 -10.13 29.65
N LYS A 184 16.60 -10.32 28.60
CA LYS A 184 17.70 -11.32 28.62
C LYS A 184 18.71 -11.08 29.72
N ASN A 185 19.06 -9.81 29.96
CA ASN A 185 20.01 -9.47 31.03
C ASN A 185 19.39 -9.71 32.42
N GLN A 186 18.10 -9.43 32.60
CA GLN A 186 17.39 -9.74 33.86
C GLN A 186 17.29 -11.25 34.09
N ASP A 187 16.97 -12.03 33.06
CA ASP A 187 16.92 -13.49 33.19
C ASP A 187 18.29 -14.10 33.48
N GLN A 188 19.35 -13.56 32.88
CA GLN A 188 20.73 -13.99 33.21
C GLN A 188 21.12 -13.61 34.63
N GLN A 189 20.71 -12.44 35.12
CA GLN A 189 20.97 -12.05 36.52
C GLN A 189 20.18 -12.92 37.50
N LYS A 190 18.92 -13.23 37.21
CA LYS A 190 18.10 -14.15 38.03
C LYS A 190 18.73 -15.54 38.09
N LYS A 191 19.14 -16.10 36.94
CA LYS A 191 19.84 -17.41 36.89
C LYS A 191 21.12 -17.39 37.69
N LYS A 192 21.93 -16.32 37.57
CA LYS A 192 23.17 -16.20 38.39
C LYS A 192 22.89 -16.10 39.90
N GLN A 193 21.78 -15.44 40.28
CA GLN A 193 21.36 -15.39 41.68
C GLN A 193 20.81 -16.74 42.19
N GLU A 194 20.09 -17.48 41.36
CA GLU A 194 19.63 -18.83 41.69
C GLU A 194 20.79 -19.82 41.79
N ASP A 195 21.75 -19.76 40.85
CA ASP A 195 22.94 -20.60 40.87
C ASP A 195 23.84 -20.29 42.08
N SER A 196 23.98 -19.02 42.48
CA SER A 196 24.71 -18.66 43.68
C SER A 196 24.01 -19.15 44.95
N LYS A 197 22.68 -19.00 45.08
CA LYS A 197 21.91 -19.52 46.20
C LYS A 197 21.99 -21.05 46.30
N ASN A 198 21.94 -21.75 45.18
CA ASN A 198 22.07 -23.20 45.14
C ASN A 198 23.50 -23.64 45.55
N ARG A 199 24.53 -22.90 45.14
CA ARG A 199 25.93 -23.17 45.61
C ARG A 199 26.09 -22.93 47.09
N ASP A 200 25.52 -21.84 47.60
CA ASP A 200 25.58 -21.55 49.04
C ASP A 200 24.84 -22.61 49.87
N GLN A 201 23.70 -23.11 49.38
CA GLN A 201 22.97 -24.20 50.01
C GLN A 201 23.75 -25.53 49.96
N GLN A 202 24.38 -25.84 48.82
CA GLN A 202 25.25 -27.01 48.71
C GLN A 202 26.49 -26.91 49.62
N HIS A 203 27.11 -25.72 49.69
CA HIS A 203 28.23 -25.49 50.61
C HIS A 203 27.80 -25.59 52.08
N GLN A 204 26.62 -25.09 52.45
CA GLN A 204 26.12 -25.28 53.81
C GLN A 204 25.76 -26.73 54.13
N GLN A 205 25.27 -27.51 53.17
CA GLN A 205 25.06 -28.94 53.36
C GLN A 205 26.39 -29.73 53.45
N GLN A 206 27.37 -29.36 52.62
CA GLN A 206 28.71 -29.97 52.68
C GLN A 206 29.42 -29.62 54.00
N GLN A 207 29.38 -28.37 54.46
CA GLN A 207 29.93 -28.00 55.77
C GLN A 207 29.25 -28.70 56.97
N LYS A 208 27.95 -29.04 56.86
CA LYS A 208 27.25 -29.84 57.87
C LYS A 208 27.63 -31.32 57.82
N GLN A 209 28.02 -31.84 56.66
CA GLN A 209 28.52 -33.22 56.52
C GLN A 209 29.99 -33.34 56.92
N ASP A 210 30.83 -32.36 56.56
CA ASP A 210 32.24 -32.32 56.90
C ASP A 210 32.50 -31.99 58.41
N GLY A 211 31.55 -31.26 59.03
CA GLY A 211 31.56 -31.00 60.49
C GLY A 211 31.31 -32.24 61.36
N GLN A 212 30.84 -33.36 60.76
CA GLN A 212 30.72 -34.67 61.44
C GLN A 212 31.87 -35.60 61.20
N GLN A 213 32.80 -35.26 60.31
CA GLN A 213 34.05 -36.00 60.15
C GLN A 213 35.28 -35.11 60.53
N ALA A 214 35.65 -35.17 61.81
CA ALA A 214 36.95 -34.90 62.41
C ALA A 214 37.79 -33.74 61.82
N GLY A 215 37.88 -32.67 62.55
CA GLY A 215 39.08 -31.94 62.99
C GLY A 215 40.36 -32.07 62.16
N LYS A 216 40.38 -31.55 60.91
CA LYS A 216 41.64 -31.06 60.31
C LYS A 216 41.32 -29.76 59.56
N GLU A 217 41.44 -28.65 60.26
CA GLU A 217 41.45 -27.32 59.64
C GLU A 217 42.65 -27.27 58.68
N LYS A 218 42.33 -27.34 57.37
CA LYS A 218 43.30 -26.89 56.38
C LYS A 218 43.14 -25.35 56.29
N LYS A 219 43.99 -24.66 57.04
CA LYS A 219 44.11 -23.21 56.86
C LYS A 219 44.59 -22.93 55.46
N LEU A 220 43.82 -22.15 54.69
CA LEU A 220 44.23 -21.64 53.39
C LEU A 220 45.62 -21.00 53.53
N THR A 221 46.55 -21.40 52.69
CA THR A 221 47.87 -20.79 52.70
C THR A 221 47.81 -19.36 52.21
N LYS A 222 48.69 -18.50 52.68
CA LYS A 222 48.71 -17.08 52.32
C LYS A 222 48.82 -16.87 50.81
N GLU A 223 49.51 -17.80 50.13
CA GLU A 223 49.66 -17.80 48.66
C GLU A 223 48.34 -18.07 47.89
N GLU A 224 47.52 -19.00 48.36
CA GLU A 224 46.22 -19.30 47.75
C GLU A 224 45.24 -18.11 47.88
N ALA A 225 45.30 -17.39 49.00
CA ALA A 225 44.49 -16.18 49.23
C ALA A 225 44.93 -15.02 48.30
N GLU A 226 46.27 -14.85 48.09
CA GLU A 226 46.76 -13.83 47.14
C GLU A 226 46.38 -14.14 45.66
N GLN A 227 46.46 -15.41 45.27
CA GLN A 227 46.03 -15.82 43.92
C GLN A 227 44.54 -15.54 43.69
N LEU A 228 43.66 -15.83 44.65
CA LEU A 228 42.24 -15.54 44.57
C LEU A 228 41.95 -14.03 44.46
N LEU A 229 42.68 -13.23 45.25
CA LEU A 229 42.56 -11.77 45.22
C LEU A 229 42.99 -11.17 43.88
N ASN A 230 44.05 -11.71 43.28
CA ASN A 230 44.52 -11.27 41.98
C ASN A 230 43.55 -11.66 40.84
N ALA A 231 42.96 -12.86 40.88
CA ALA A 231 41.93 -13.29 39.92
C ALA A 231 40.67 -12.43 40.00
N LEU A 232 40.21 -12.04 41.18
CA LEU A 232 39.08 -11.12 41.37
C LEU A 232 39.39 -9.72 40.83
N LYS A 233 40.59 -9.19 41.04
CA LYS A 233 41.04 -7.90 40.49
C LYS A 233 41.10 -7.90 38.95
N GLU A 234 41.56 -9.00 38.35
CA GLU A 234 41.55 -9.14 36.88
C GLU A 234 40.14 -9.20 36.30
N ASN A 235 39.24 -9.93 36.93
CA ASN A 235 37.84 -9.98 36.51
C ASN A 235 37.14 -8.61 36.60
N GLN A 236 37.41 -7.85 37.67
CA GLN A 236 36.91 -6.46 37.78
C GLN A 236 37.50 -5.55 36.69
N LYS A 237 38.78 -5.69 36.33
CA LYS A 237 39.41 -4.94 35.24
C LYS A 237 38.77 -5.28 33.88
N LYS A 238 38.52 -6.57 33.61
CA LYS A 238 37.85 -7.04 32.39
C LYS A 238 36.42 -6.50 32.30
N MET A 239 35.66 -6.51 33.40
CA MET A 239 34.29 -5.96 33.43
C MET A 239 34.27 -4.45 33.21
N LYS A 240 35.20 -3.67 33.79
CA LYS A 240 35.33 -2.23 33.54
C LYS A 240 35.71 -1.93 32.08
N LYS A 241 36.62 -2.72 31.49
CA LYS A 241 37.05 -2.55 30.09
C LYS A 241 35.93 -2.85 29.09
N ASN A 242 35.06 -3.84 29.37
CA ASN A 242 33.91 -4.17 28.58
C ASN A 242 32.80 -3.09 28.69
N LYS A 243 32.63 -2.51 29.89
CA LYS A 243 31.67 -1.40 30.10
C LYS A 243 32.08 -0.13 29.33
N VAL A 244 33.40 0.17 29.29
CA VAL A 244 33.92 1.31 28.51
C VAL A 244 33.81 1.06 27.00
N ARG A 245 33.99 -0.19 26.53
CA ARG A 245 33.79 -0.55 25.10
C ARG A 245 32.32 -0.48 24.66
N ALA A 246 31.37 -0.81 25.54
CA ALA A 246 29.96 -0.71 25.26
C ALA A 246 29.50 0.76 25.13
N ASN A 247 30.02 1.64 25.97
CA ASN A 247 29.68 3.07 25.93
C ASN A 247 30.42 3.85 24.82
N GLY A 248 31.49 3.32 24.25
CA GLY A 248 32.27 3.95 23.18
C GLY A 248 31.72 3.73 21.78
N LYS A 249 30.72 2.85 21.59
CA LYS A 249 30.11 2.55 20.27
C LYS A 249 28.89 3.39 19.90
N THR A 250 28.50 4.36 20.72
CA THR A 250 27.34 5.23 20.47
C THR A 250 27.70 6.63 20.00
N ARG A 251 28.87 6.80 19.40
CA ARG A 251 29.18 8.05 18.71
C ARG A 251 29.14 7.81 17.20
N VAL A 252 27.92 7.85 16.65
CA VAL A 252 27.71 7.96 15.21
C VAL A 252 27.86 9.45 14.90
N GLU A 253 28.95 9.80 14.26
CA GLU A 253 29.09 11.09 13.60
C GLU A 253 27.98 11.22 12.58
N LYS A 254 27.28 12.35 12.67
CA LYS A 254 26.41 12.85 11.62
C LYS A 254 27.29 13.45 10.54
N ASP A 255 27.37 12.77 9.42
CA ASP A 255 27.64 13.42 8.16
C ASP A 255 26.35 13.36 7.34
N TRP A 256 25.79 14.60 7.17
CA TRP A 256 24.80 15.08 6.18
C TRP A 256 23.51 14.32 6.02
#